data_3323bc8d95874401edebe2bf7ff28d10
#
_entry.id   3323bc8d95874401edebe2bf7ff28d10
#
_cell.length_a   1.000
_cell.length_b   1.000
_cell.length_c   1.000
_cell.angle_alpha   90.00
_cell.angle_beta   90.00
_cell.angle_gamma   90.00
#
_symmetry.space_group_name_H-M   'P 1'
#
loop_
_entity.id
_entity.type
_entity.pdbx_description
1 polymer ?
#
loop_
_entity_poly.entity_id
_entity_poly.type
_entity_poly.pdbx_seq_one_letter_code
_entity_poly.pdbx_strand_id
1 'polypeptide(L)'
;MGRDEDAGSALEAAIRELLATRAAAATICPSEAARKVALERGSAEEDAWRSLMEPARMAARRLVDRGEVEVLQRGLVVDPSTAMGPVRIRRAR
;
A
#
# COMPACT_ATOMS: atom_id res chain seq x y z
N MET A 1 8.88 -16.12 14.00
CA MET A 1 8.02 -15.07 13.44
C MET A 1 8.81 -14.23 12.46
N GLY A 2 8.37 -14.20 11.23
CA GLY A 2 9.08 -13.48 10.19
C GLY A 2 8.82 -12.00 10.26
N ARG A 3 9.88 -11.21 10.05
CA ARG A 3 9.76 -9.76 9.93
C ARG A 3 8.86 -9.36 8.75
N ASP A 4 8.82 -10.22 7.72
CA ASP A 4 8.01 -9.97 6.53
C ASP A 4 6.53 -9.98 6.84
N GLU A 5 6.08 -10.86 7.75
CA GLU A 5 4.69 -10.89 8.19
C GLU A 5 4.32 -9.59 8.91
N ASP A 6 5.22 -9.11 9.78
CA ASP A 6 5.00 -7.85 10.50
C ASP A 6 4.94 -6.68 9.52
N ALA A 7 5.83 -6.68 8.53
CA ALA A 7 5.82 -5.63 7.51
C ALA A 7 4.54 -5.69 6.67
N GLY A 8 4.10 -6.89 6.30
CA GLY A 8 2.88 -7.07 5.52
C GLY A 8 1.66 -6.56 6.26
N SER A 9 1.50 -6.94 7.53
CA SER A 9 0.38 -6.49 8.36
C SER A 9 0.43 -4.99 8.58
N ALA A 10 1.62 -4.44 8.82
CA ALA A 10 1.78 -3.00 9.03
C ALA A 10 1.42 -2.22 7.76
N LEU A 11 1.77 -2.75 6.59
CA LEU A 11 1.45 -2.10 5.33
C LEU A 11 -0.04 -2.17 5.01
N GLU A 12 -0.71 -3.28 5.30
CA GLU A 12 -2.15 -3.37 5.17
C GLU A 12 -2.83 -2.33 6.06
N ALA A 13 -2.40 -2.24 7.31
CA ALA A 13 -2.94 -1.27 8.27
C ALA A 13 -2.70 0.17 7.79
N ALA A 14 -1.50 0.44 7.26
CA ALA A 14 -1.16 1.77 6.76
C ALA A 14 -2.05 2.17 5.58
N ILE A 15 -2.30 1.24 4.65
CA ILE A 15 -3.20 1.50 3.52
C ILE A 15 -4.59 1.85 4.04
N ARG A 16 -5.13 1.05 4.96
CA ARG A 16 -6.46 1.29 5.53
C ARG A 16 -6.52 2.64 6.25
N GLU A 17 -5.52 2.96 7.05
CA GLU A 17 -5.47 4.21 7.80
C GLU A 17 -5.40 5.43 6.88
N LEU A 18 -4.55 5.38 5.87
CA LEU A 18 -4.43 6.47 4.91
C LEU A 18 -5.74 6.70 4.15
N LEU A 19 -6.38 5.63 3.71
CA LEU A 19 -7.65 5.75 3.01
C LEU A 19 -8.76 6.25 3.94
N ALA A 20 -8.73 5.85 5.21
CA ALA A 20 -9.74 6.27 6.18
C ALA A 20 -9.73 7.78 6.44
N THR A 21 -8.58 8.43 6.24
CA THR A 21 -8.45 9.88 6.47
C THR A 21 -8.77 10.71 5.25
N ARG A 22 -9.17 10.09 4.14
CA ARG A 22 -9.40 10.77 2.87
C ARG A 22 -10.83 10.59 2.40
N ALA A 23 -11.23 11.44 1.46
CA ALA A 23 -12.55 11.31 0.83
C ALA A 23 -12.70 9.94 0.18
N ALA A 24 -13.95 9.46 0.08
CA ALA A 24 -14.24 8.10 -0.37
C ALA A 24 -13.65 7.77 -1.74
N ALA A 25 -13.60 8.75 -2.64
CA ALA A 25 -13.07 8.55 -4.00
C ALA A 25 -11.57 8.84 -4.12
N ALA A 26 -10.93 9.27 -3.03
CA ALA A 26 -9.51 9.62 -3.06
C ALA A 26 -8.64 8.37 -3.20
N THR A 27 -7.46 8.56 -3.75
CA THR A 27 -6.50 7.49 -3.93
C THR A 27 -5.21 7.79 -3.16
N ILE A 28 -4.45 6.74 -2.88
CA ILE A 28 -3.09 6.86 -2.37
C ILE A 28 -2.16 6.07 -3.28
N CYS A 29 -0.86 6.34 -3.22
CA CYS A 29 0.11 5.48 -3.90
C CYS A 29 0.77 4.53 -2.89
N PRO A 30 1.25 3.38 -3.35
CA PRO A 30 1.90 2.42 -2.44
C PRO A 30 3.06 3.02 -1.65
N SER A 31 3.76 4.01 -2.23
CA SER A 31 4.87 4.68 -1.56
C SER A 31 4.42 5.43 -0.31
N GLU A 32 3.18 5.93 -0.27
CA GLU A 32 2.67 6.58 0.93
C GLU A 32 2.58 5.60 2.10
N ALA A 33 2.10 4.39 1.83
CA ALA A 33 2.04 3.35 2.85
C ALA A 33 3.44 2.91 3.27
N ALA A 34 4.34 2.74 2.30
CA ALA A 34 5.72 2.35 2.57
C ALA A 34 6.42 3.38 3.45
N ARG A 35 6.26 4.65 3.13
CA ARG A 35 6.85 5.75 3.92
C ARG A 35 6.28 5.83 5.33
N LYS A 36 4.97 5.64 5.44
CA LYS A 36 4.32 5.65 6.75
C LYS A 36 4.87 4.55 7.65
N VAL A 37 4.99 3.34 7.13
CA VAL A 37 5.53 2.22 7.90
C VAL A 37 7.00 2.44 8.25
N ALA A 38 7.81 2.91 7.30
CA ALA A 38 9.23 3.19 7.56
C ALA A 38 9.38 4.22 8.68
N LEU A 39 8.57 5.28 8.64
CA LEU A 39 8.60 6.32 9.65
C LEU A 39 8.17 5.78 11.01
N GLU A 40 7.10 5.01 11.06
CA GLU A 40 6.58 4.43 12.31
C GLU A 40 7.56 3.44 12.94
N ARG A 41 8.39 2.82 12.14
CA ARG A 41 9.43 1.91 12.61
C ARG A 41 10.69 2.65 13.07
N GLY A 42 10.67 3.99 13.01
CA GLY A 42 11.79 4.80 13.45
C GLY A 42 13.01 4.71 12.54
N SER A 43 12.81 4.40 11.26
CA SER A 43 13.92 4.34 10.32
C SER A 43 14.48 5.73 10.07
N ALA A 44 15.77 5.89 10.31
CA ALA A 44 16.46 7.15 10.11
C ALA A 44 16.94 7.35 8.67
N GLU A 45 16.94 6.31 7.88
CA GLU A 45 17.40 6.38 6.50
C GLU A 45 16.33 7.01 5.61
N GLU A 46 16.76 7.98 4.81
CA GLU A 46 15.86 8.77 3.96
C GLU A 46 15.08 7.90 2.97
N ASP A 47 15.70 6.86 2.45
CA ASP A 47 15.07 6.01 1.44
C ASP A 47 14.74 4.60 1.95
N ALA A 48 14.62 4.44 3.26
CA ALA A 48 14.26 3.15 3.87
C ALA A 48 12.94 2.60 3.34
N TRP A 49 12.01 3.47 2.95
CA TRP A 49 10.72 3.07 2.40
C TRP A 49 10.83 2.31 1.08
N ARG A 50 11.95 2.46 0.36
CA ARG A 50 12.11 1.80 -0.94
C ARG A 50 12.09 0.28 -0.84
N SER A 51 12.67 -0.27 0.23
CA SER A 51 12.65 -1.71 0.46
C SER A 51 11.26 -2.24 0.82
N LEU A 52 10.33 -1.34 1.16
CA LEU A 52 8.96 -1.69 1.50
C LEU A 52 8.01 -1.56 0.31
N MET A 53 8.48 -1.13 -0.86
CA MET A 53 7.59 -0.94 -2.03
C MET A 53 6.99 -2.25 -2.51
N GLU A 54 7.81 -3.28 -2.69
CA GLU A 54 7.30 -4.58 -3.10
C GLU A 54 6.34 -5.16 -2.05
N PRO A 55 6.70 -5.19 -0.76
CA PRO A 55 5.75 -5.58 0.27
C PRO A 55 4.47 -4.75 0.28
N ALA A 56 4.54 -3.45 -0.01
CA ALA A 56 3.35 -2.60 -0.08
C ALA A 56 2.41 -3.02 -1.22
N ARG A 57 2.97 -3.34 -2.38
CA ARG A 57 2.16 -3.84 -3.50
C ARG A 57 1.52 -5.18 -3.18
N MET A 58 2.23 -6.06 -2.48
CA MET A 58 1.69 -7.35 -2.07
C MET A 58 0.59 -7.17 -1.02
N ALA A 59 0.75 -6.22 -0.11
CA ALA A 59 -0.30 -5.88 0.86
C ALA A 59 -1.55 -5.37 0.14
N ALA A 60 -1.38 -4.50 -0.84
CA ALA A 60 -2.50 -4.02 -1.65
C ALA A 60 -3.21 -5.18 -2.35
N ARG A 61 -2.46 -6.13 -2.89
CA ARG A 61 -3.04 -7.31 -3.55
C ARG A 61 -3.90 -8.11 -2.59
N ARG A 62 -3.44 -8.32 -1.36
CA ARG A 62 -4.24 -9.03 -0.36
C ARG A 62 -5.53 -8.31 -0.04
N LEU A 63 -5.48 -6.96 0.04
CA LEU A 63 -6.67 -6.17 0.30
C LEU A 63 -7.63 -6.19 -0.90
N VAL A 64 -7.11 -6.25 -2.12
CA VAL A 64 -7.95 -6.46 -3.31
C VAL A 64 -8.67 -7.81 -3.21
N ASP A 65 -7.95 -8.85 -2.84
CA ASP A 65 -8.52 -10.20 -2.73
C ASP A 65 -9.63 -10.27 -1.67
N ARG A 66 -9.55 -9.42 -0.65
CA ARG A 66 -10.59 -9.31 0.39
C ARG A 66 -11.72 -8.37 0.01
N GLY A 67 -11.65 -7.73 -1.14
CA GLY A 67 -12.68 -6.79 -1.58
C GLY A 67 -12.64 -5.43 -0.90
N GLU A 68 -11.52 -5.09 -0.24
CA GLU A 68 -11.42 -3.85 0.53
C GLU A 68 -10.95 -2.67 -0.31
N VAL A 69 -10.10 -2.91 -1.32
CA VAL A 69 -9.56 -1.85 -2.16
C VAL A 69 -9.56 -2.26 -3.63
N GLU A 70 -9.40 -1.26 -4.49
CA GLU A 70 -9.11 -1.43 -5.91
C GLU A 70 -7.79 -0.75 -6.21
N VAL A 71 -7.03 -1.31 -7.13
CA VAL A 71 -5.77 -0.72 -7.58
C VAL A 71 -5.94 -0.28 -9.02
N LEU A 72 -5.53 0.94 -9.31
CA LEU A 72 -5.75 1.59 -10.59
C LEU A 72 -4.42 1.99 -11.22
N GLN A 73 -4.36 1.88 -12.52
CA GLN A 73 -3.27 2.45 -13.31
C GLN A 73 -3.91 3.14 -14.50
N ARG A 74 -3.64 4.44 -14.60
CA ARG A 74 -4.24 5.28 -15.65
C ARG A 74 -5.77 5.20 -15.66
N GLY A 75 -6.37 5.10 -14.48
CA GLY A 75 -7.82 5.06 -14.33
C GLY A 75 -8.45 3.69 -14.53
N LEU A 76 -7.67 2.67 -14.85
CA LEU A 76 -8.16 1.31 -15.06
C LEU A 76 -7.77 0.42 -13.90
N VAL A 77 -8.67 -0.48 -13.48
CA VAL A 77 -8.38 -1.45 -12.43
C VAL A 77 -7.34 -2.44 -12.95
N VAL A 78 -6.28 -2.64 -12.18
CA VAL A 78 -5.19 -3.54 -12.54
C VAL A 78 -4.82 -4.42 -11.34
N ASP A 79 -4.07 -5.48 -11.61
CA ASP A 79 -3.49 -6.33 -10.58
C ASP A 79 -2.17 -5.70 -10.10
N PRO A 80 -2.07 -5.28 -8.83
CA PRO A 80 -0.86 -4.62 -8.35
C PRO A 80 0.36 -5.53 -8.31
N SER A 81 0.18 -6.85 -8.30
CA SER A 81 1.30 -7.78 -8.26
C SER A 81 1.99 -7.93 -9.61
N THR A 82 1.31 -7.58 -10.70
CA THR A 82 1.85 -7.70 -12.06
C THR A 82 1.97 -6.37 -12.79
N ALA A 83 1.26 -5.33 -12.35
CA ALA A 83 1.30 -4.03 -13.01
C ALA A 83 2.69 -3.41 -12.93
N MET A 84 3.17 -2.90 -14.04
CA MET A 84 4.45 -2.20 -14.13
C MET A 84 4.22 -0.70 -13.97
N GLY A 85 5.09 -0.07 -13.21
CA GLY A 85 5.03 1.37 -13.02
C GLY A 85 4.08 1.82 -11.90
N PRO A 86 3.86 3.13 -11.79
CA PRO A 86 3.07 3.69 -10.68
C PRO A 86 1.61 3.24 -10.74
N VAL A 87 1.06 2.96 -9.55
CA VAL A 87 -0.36 2.62 -9.40
C VAL A 87 -0.96 3.46 -8.28
N ARG A 88 -2.30 3.51 -8.23
CA ARG A 88 -3.06 4.20 -7.19
C ARG A 88 -3.99 3.20 -6.52
N ILE A 89 -4.20 3.38 -5.23
CA ILE A 89 -5.06 2.49 -4.43
C ILE A 89 -6.24 3.33 -3.94
N ARG A 90 -7.45 2.80 -4.07
CA ARG A 90 -8.65 3.43 -3.52
C ARG A 90 -9.52 2.41 -2.82
N ARG A 91 -10.46 2.88 -1.97
CA ARG A 91 -11.44 1.97 -1.38
C ARG A 91 -12.29 1.35 -2.47
N ALA A 92 -12.59 0.07 -2.31
CA ALA A 92 -13.54 -0.62 -3.19
C ALA A 92 -14.94 -0.04 -2.97
N ARG A 93 -15.72 -0.04 -4.01
CA ARG A 93 -17.11 0.46 -3.98
C ARG A 93 -18.09 -0.61 -3.55
#